data_72152979d3fccfeed1ed24b64e166b48
#
_entry.id   72152979d3fccfeed1ed24b64e166b48
#
_cell.length_a   1.000
_cell.length_b   1.000
_cell.length_c   1.000
_cell.angle_alpha   90.00
_cell.angle_beta   90.00
_cell.angle_gamma   90.00
#
_symmetry.space_group_name_H-M   'P 1'
#
loop_
_entity.id
_entity.type
_entity.pdbx_description
1 polymer ?
#
loop_
_entity_poly.entity_id
_entity_poly.type
_entity_poly.pdbx_seq_one_letter_code
_entity_poly.pdbx_strand_id
1 'polypeptide(L)'
;MKSEWTYRPLGELVSFASGGTPSKKRDDYWGGTIPWISAKTLKTENIDTSDLFITEEGLKAGSKIAPKGSILLLTRGSGLFNGIPIARVEKDVAFNQDIKCLDSYGEVENEFIFYWLLSQKDYLMAKVGVTGIGAGK
;
A
#
# COMPACT_ATOMS: atom_id res chain seq x y z
N MET A 1 21.74 -18.82 -6.71
CA MET A 1 21.26 -17.80 -5.90
C MET A 1 20.15 -16.99 -6.46
N LYS A 2 20.37 -16.30 -7.53
CA LYS A 2 19.30 -15.53 -8.08
C LYS A 2 18.14 -16.34 -8.50
N SER A 3 18.35 -17.56 -8.97
CA SER A 3 17.25 -18.38 -9.40
C SER A 3 16.34 -18.76 -8.23
N GLU A 4 16.88 -18.87 -7.03
CA GLU A 4 16.04 -19.17 -5.89
C GLU A 4 15.08 -18.04 -5.61
N TRP A 5 15.55 -16.81 -5.75
CA TRP A 5 14.69 -15.67 -5.57
C TRP A 5 13.54 -15.69 -6.54
N THR A 6 13.88 -16.01 -7.79
CA THR A 6 12.90 -15.99 -8.85
C THR A 6 11.75 -16.95 -8.57
N TYR A 7 12.03 -18.04 -7.91
CA TYR A 7 11.03 -19.08 -7.71
C TYR A 7 10.26 -18.97 -6.42
N ARG A 8 10.67 -18.05 -5.52
CA ARG A 8 9.95 -17.90 -4.27
C ARG A 8 8.78 -16.95 -4.46
N PRO A 9 7.55 -17.38 -4.15
CA PRO A 9 6.41 -16.48 -4.26
C PRO A 9 6.57 -15.29 -3.34
N LEU A 10 6.12 -14.13 -3.80
CA LEU A 10 6.21 -12.92 -2.99
C LEU A 10 5.52 -13.09 -1.65
N GLY A 11 4.41 -13.83 -1.62
CA GLY A 11 3.69 -14.04 -0.38
C GLY A 11 4.48 -14.77 0.70
N GLU A 12 5.57 -15.44 0.32
CA GLU A 12 6.44 -16.09 1.30
C GLU A 12 7.48 -15.13 1.85
N LEU A 13 7.67 -13.99 1.22
CA LEU A 13 8.72 -13.05 1.61
C LEU A 13 8.17 -11.86 2.38
N VAL A 14 6.91 -11.52 2.20
CA VAL A 14 6.33 -10.34 2.82
C VAL A 14 4.96 -10.64 3.38
N SER A 15 4.56 -9.87 4.37
CA SER A 15 3.19 -9.89 4.85
C SER A 15 2.37 -8.91 4.01
N PHE A 16 1.10 -9.23 3.83
CA PHE A 16 0.15 -8.36 3.15
C PHE A 16 -0.92 -7.94 4.15
N ALA A 17 -1.23 -6.66 4.18
CA ALA A 17 -2.29 -6.16 5.04
C ALA A 17 -3.16 -5.19 4.26
N SER A 18 -4.45 -5.29 4.45
CA SER A 18 -5.40 -4.32 3.88
C SER A 18 -5.69 -3.25 4.91
N GLY A 19 -5.85 -2.02 4.44
CA GLY A 19 -6.20 -0.95 5.34
C GLY A 19 -7.70 -0.83 5.53
N GLY A 20 -8.13 0.36 5.92
CA GLY A 20 -9.55 0.61 6.14
C GLY A 20 -9.82 2.09 6.25
N THR A 21 -11.09 2.43 6.18
CA THR A 21 -11.56 3.81 6.30
C THR A 21 -12.37 3.93 7.58
N PRO A 22 -11.89 4.72 8.56
CA PRO A 22 -12.71 4.94 9.75
C PRO A 22 -14.01 5.64 9.37
N SER A 23 -15.04 5.47 10.19
CA SER A 23 -16.33 6.06 9.89
C SER A 23 -16.20 7.56 9.72
N LYS A 24 -16.65 8.07 8.60
CA LYS A 24 -16.59 9.50 8.34
C LYS A 24 -17.66 10.28 9.09
N LYS A 25 -18.56 9.59 9.74
CA LYS A 25 -19.58 10.21 10.58
C LYS A 25 -19.06 10.52 11.98
N ARG A 26 -17.88 10.02 12.34
CA ARG A 26 -17.31 10.23 13.67
C ARG A 26 -16.21 11.27 13.56
N ASP A 27 -16.51 12.47 14.01
CA ASP A 27 -15.54 13.57 13.95
C ASP A 27 -14.30 13.26 14.77
N ASP A 28 -14.43 12.47 15.82
CA ASP A 28 -13.31 12.16 16.69
C ASP A 28 -12.32 11.18 16.08
N TYR A 29 -12.65 10.63 14.90
CA TYR A 29 -11.71 9.76 14.18
C TYR A 29 -10.81 10.54 13.23
N TRP A 30 -11.14 11.77 12.90
CA TRP A 30 -10.45 12.54 11.88
C TRP A 30 -9.81 13.79 12.46
N GLY A 31 -8.83 14.34 11.72
CA GLY A 31 -8.18 15.56 12.15
C GLY A 31 -7.07 15.36 13.14
N GLY A 32 -6.56 14.15 13.26
CA GLY A 32 -5.47 13.86 14.20
C GLY A 32 -4.10 14.08 13.59
N THR A 33 -3.16 13.25 13.98
CA THR A 33 -1.77 13.40 13.57
C THR A 33 -1.27 12.27 12.68
N ILE A 34 -2.08 11.26 12.43
CA ILE A 34 -1.68 10.10 11.63
C ILE A 34 -2.11 10.31 10.19
N PRO A 35 -1.18 10.43 9.24
CA PRO A 35 -1.59 10.58 7.84
C PRO A 35 -2.36 9.36 7.38
N TRP A 36 -3.43 9.59 6.63
CA TRP A 36 -4.26 8.51 6.13
C TRP A 36 -4.21 8.55 4.60
N ILE A 37 -3.69 7.49 4.01
CA ILE A 37 -3.37 7.44 2.59
C ILE A 37 -4.51 6.79 1.82
N SER A 38 -4.90 7.42 0.72
CA SER A 38 -5.88 6.86 -0.20
C SER A 38 -5.31 6.92 -1.60
N ALA A 39 -6.07 6.44 -2.58
CA ALA A 39 -5.60 6.47 -3.95
C ALA A 39 -5.27 7.89 -4.40
N LYS A 40 -5.99 8.89 -3.87
CA LYS A 40 -5.75 10.27 -4.24
C LYS A 40 -4.38 10.77 -3.82
N THR A 41 -3.86 10.24 -2.74
CA THR A 41 -2.58 10.70 -2.20
C THR A 41 -1.43 9.75 -2.50
N LEU A 42 -1.71 8.60 -3.10
CA LEU A 42 -0.66 7.63 -3.45
C LEU A 42 -0.15 7.96 -4.85
N LYS A 43 0.58 9.06 -4.97
CA LYS A 43 1.00 9.57 -6.26
C LYS A 43 2.50 9.66 -6.45
N THR A 44 3.28 9.50 -5.40
CA THR A 44 4.71 9.57 -5.50
C THR A 44 5.31 8.29 -4.96
N GLU A 45 6.59 8.09 -5.23
CA GLU A 45 7.25 6.86 -4.80
C GLU A 45 7.64 6.89 -3.32
N ASN A 46 7.55 8.04 -2.68
CA ASN A 46 7.86 8.16 -1.25
C ASN A 46 6.73 8.93 -0.59
N ILE A 47 6.20 8.34 0.48
CA ILE A 47 5.02 8.88 1.15
C ILE A 47 5.37 9.19 2.60
N ASP A 48 5.12 10.42 3.03
CA ASP A 48 5.29 10.78 4.42
C ASP A 48 4.16 11.63 4.97
N THR A 49 3.18 11.98 4.13
CA THR A 49 2.06 12.79 4.58
C THR A 49 0.86 12.53 3.67
N SER A 50 -0.25 13.18 3.98
CA SER A 50 -1.49 13.02 3.23
C SER A 50 -2.32 14.28 3.40
N ASP A 51 -3.42 14.35 2.64
CA ASP A 51 -4.40 15.41 2.81
C ASP A 51 -5.28 15.18 4.02
N LEU A 52 -5.45 13.94 4.42
CA LEU A 52 -6.32 13.60 5.54
C LEU A 52 -5.52 12.93 6.64
N PHE A 53 -5.92 13.19 7.86
CA PHE A 53 -5.26 12.63 9.04
C PHE A 53 -6.32 12.03 9.94
N ILE A 54 -5.95 10.97 10.64
CA ILE A 54 -6.87 10.33 11.59
C ILE A 54 -6.26 10.37 12.99
N THR A 55 -7.12 10.08 13.96
CA THR A 55 -6.71 10.00 15.35
C THR A 55 -6.38 8.57 15.71
N GLU A 56 -5.84 8.38 16.92
CA GLU A 56 -5.61 7.02 17.42
C GLU A 56 -6.91 6.24 17.50
N GLU A 57 -7.99 6.90 17.91
CA GLU A 57 -9.29 6.24 17.96
C GLU A 57 -9.73 5.81 16.58
N GLY A 58 -9.52 6.66 15.58
CA GLY A 58 -9.87 6.31 14.21
C GLY A 58 -9.06 5.14 13.72
N LEU A 59 -7.78 5.12 14.06
CA LEU A 59 -6.92 4.03 13.65
C LEU A 59 -7.42 2.70 14.22
N LYS A 60 -7.70 2.67 15.50
CA LYS A 60 -8.15 1.45 16.15
C LYS A 60 -9.51 1.00 15.64
N ALA A 61 -10.35 1.96 15.30
CA ALA A 61 -11.72 1.64 14.91
C ALA A 61 -11.81 1.11 13.49
N GLY A 62 -10.94 1.55 12.57
CA GLY A 62 -11.18 1.17 11.20
C GLY A 62 -10.03 1.29 10.23
N SER A 63 -8.80 1.36 10.70
CA SER A 63 -7.69 1.43 9.75
C SER A 63 -6.52 0.61 10.27
N LYS A 64 -5.38 0.72 9.60
CA LYS A 64 -4.17 0.02 10.00
C LYS A 64 -2.97 0.87 9.72
N ILE A 65 -1.88 0.62 10.43
CA ILE A 65 -0.63 1.33 10.24
C ILE A 65 0.25 0.60 9.25
N ALA A 66 0.80 1.35 8.31
CA ALA A 66 1.90 0.92 7.47
C ALA A 66 3.15 1.50 8.11
N PRO A 67 4.03 0.64 8.65
CA PRO A 67 5.20 1.17 9.36
C PRO A 67 6.19 1.80 8.39
N LYS A 68 6.99 2.70 8.92
CA LYS A 68 8.06 3.30 8.14
C LYS A 68 8.88 2.20 7.47
N GLY A 69 9.15 2.37 6.18
CA GLY A 69 9.92 1.42 5.41
C GLY A 69 9.11 0.38 4.68
N SER A 70 7.82 0.26 4.98
CA SER A 70 6.98 -0.69 4.25
C SER A 70 6.56 -0.11 2.91
N ILE A 71 5.87 -0.92 2.12
CA ILE A 71 5.48 -0.58 0.75
C ILE A 71 3.97 -0.53 0.67
N LEU A 72 3.45 0.49 -0.01
CA LEU A 72 2.03 0.60 -0.29
C LEU A 72 1.79 0.36 -1.76
N LEU A 73 0.77 -0.42 -2.07
CA LEU A 73 0.43 -0.81 -3.43
C LEU A 73 -1.07 -0.68 -3.62
N LEU A 74 -1.47 0.14 -4.59
CA LEU A 74 -2.89 0.28 -4.89
C LEU A 74 -3.36 -0.93 -5.69
N THR A 75 -4.41 -1.58 -5.24
CA THR A 75 -4.90 -2.78 -5.89
C THR A 75 -6.29 -2.63 -6.51
N ARG A 76 -6.98 -1.52 -6.24
CA ARG A 76 -8.30 -1.28 -6.80
C ARG A 76 -8.48 0.20 -7.05
N GLY A 77 -9.44 0.53 -7.91
CA GLY A 77 -9.81 1.90 -8.13
C GLY A 77 -9.41 2.38 -9.50
N SER A 78 -9.96 3.53 -9.88
CA SER A 78 -9.72 4.09 -11.20
C SER A 78 -8.28 4.52 -11.41
N GLY A 79 -7.53 4.73 -10.33
CA GLY A 79 -6.13 5.09 -10.47
C GLY A 79 -5.30 4.05 -11.19
N LEU A 80 -5.79 2.82 -11.25
CA LEU A 80 -5.05 1.76 -11.94
C LEU A 80 -4.97 1.97 -13.45
N PHE A 81 -5.82 2.81 -14.00
CA PHE A 81 -5.75 3.10 -15.44
C PHE A 81 -4.45 3.78 -15.82
N ASN A 82 -3.84 4.50 -14.89
CA ASN A 82 -2.62 5.24 -15.18
C ASN A 82 -1.37 4.51 -14.70
N GLY A 83 -1.48 3.24 -14.40
CA GLY A 83 -0.40 2.47 -13.86
C GLY A 83 -0.67 2.13 -12.41
N ILE A 84 0.00 1.13 -11.90
CA ILE A 84 -0.19 0.71 -10.51
C ILE A 84 0.70 1.58 -9.62
N PRO A 85 0.12 2.41 -8.75
CA PRO A 85 0.94 3.21 -7.84
C PRO A 85 1.61 2.31 -6.80
N ILE A 86 2.89 2.50 -6.63
CA ILE A 86 3.70 1.76 -5.66
C ILE A 86 4.55 2.78 -4.94
N ALA A 87 4.52 2.78 -3.62
CA ALA A 87 5.25 3.78 -2.85
C ALA A 87 5.91 3.16 -1.63
N ARG A 88 7.00 3.80 -1.19
CA ARG A 88 7.63 3.49 0.09
C ARG A 88 7.13 4.47 1.12
N VAL A 89 7.00 4.00 2.34
CA VAL A 89 6.49 4.81 3.43
C VAL A 89 7.68 5.39 4.20
N GLU A 90 7.72 6.72 4.32
CA GLU A 90 8.82 7.40 4.99
C GLU A 90 8.56 7.59 6.48
N LYS A 91 7.35 7.37 6.92
CA LYS A 91 7.00 7.39 8.33
C LYS A 91 5.72 6.59 8.50
N ASP A 92 5.38 6.28 9.73
CA ASP A 92 4.18 5.48 9.98
C ASP A 92 2.95 6.23 9.48
N VAL A 93 2.14 5.57 8.66
CA VAL A 93 0.91 6.15 8.12
C VAL A 93 -0.20 5.10 8.16
N ALA A 94 -1.45 5.57 8.13
CA ALA A 94 -2.58 4.68 7.94
C ALA A 94 -2.95 4.68 6.46
N PHE A 95 -3.82 3.76 6.04
CA PHE A 95 -4.17 3.66 4.63
C PHE A 95 -5.54 3.02 4.48
N ASN A 96 -6.15 3.22 3.31
CA ASN A 96 -7.50 2.75 3.08
C ASN A 96 -7.53 1.32 2.56
N GLN A 97 -8.73 0.80 2.32
CA GLN A 97 -8.92 -0.61 2.01
C GLN A 97 -8.55 -0.98 0.58
N ASP A 98 -8.35 0.01 -0.29
CA ASP A 98 -7.95 -0.26 -1.66
C ASP A 98 -6.45 -0.40 -1.81
N ILE A 99 -5.72 -0.21 -0.73
CA ILE A 99 -4.28 -0.25 -0.72
C ILE A 99 -3.83 -1.42 0.12
N LYS A 100 -2.80 -2.12 -0.34
CA LYS A 100 -2.16 -3.18 0.43
C LYS A 100 -0.83 -2.69 0.94
N CYS A 101 -0.52 -3.07 2.16
CA CYS A 101 0.78 -2.80 2.75
C CYS A 101 1.61 -4.07 2.72
N LEU A 102 2.80 -3.98 2.16
CA LEU A 102 3.72 -5.10 2.09
C LEU A 102 4.89 -4.82 3.01
N ASP A 103 5.20 -5.76 3.87
CA ASP A 103 6.30 -5.59 4.81
C ASP A 103 7.06 -6.90 4.88
N SER A 104 8.36 -6.82 4.69
CA SER A 104 9.20 -8.01 4.61
C SER A 104 9.23 -8.73 5.94
N TYR A 105 9.31 -10.07 5.87
CA TYR A 105 9.52 -10.88 7.06
C TYR A 105 10.97 -10.84 7.53
N GLY A 106 11.85 -10.16 6.77
CA GLY A 106 13.23 -10.02 7.19
C GLY A 106 14.24 -10.71 6.30
N GLU A 107 13.81 -11.65 5.47
CA GLU A 107 14.73 -12.32 4.56
C GLU A 107 15.23 -11.43 3.46
N VAL A 108 14.35 -10.55 2.97
CA VAL A 108 14.65 -9.64 1.88
C VAL A 108 14.25 -8.26 2.35
N GLU A 109 15.09 -7.29 2.09
CA GLU A 109 14.77 -5.93 2.55
C GLU A 109 13.65 -5.33 1.73
N ASN A 110 12.84 -4.50 2.39
CA ASN A 110 11.73 -3.85 1.70
C ASN A 110 12.20 -3.01 0.53
N GLU A 111 13.36 -2.40 0.65
CA GLU A 111 13.87 -1.58 -0.44
C GLU A 111 14.08 -2.39 -1.71
N PHE A 112 14.62 -3.60 -1.57
CA PHE A 112 14.79 -4.48 -2.72
C PHE A 112 13.45 -4.85 -3.32
N ILE A 113 12.47 -5.18 -2.46
CA ILE A 113 11.14 -5.56 -2.92
C ILE A 113 10.49 -4.39 -3.65
N PHE A 114 10.67 -3.18 -3.12
CA PHE A 114 10.11 -1.99 -3.74
C PHE A 114 10.62 -1.83 -5.17
N TYR A 115 11.94 -1.92 -5.36
CA TYR A 115 12.50 -1.75 -6.69
C TYR A 115 12.14 -2.90 -7.62
N TRP A 116 12.03 -4.10 -7.07
CA TRP A 116 11.59 -5.23 -7.87
C TRP A 116 10.16 -5.00 -8.37
N LEU A 117 9.29 -4.52 -7.50
CA LEU A 117 7.91 -4.23 -7.90
C LEU A 117 7.86 -3.15 -8.97
N LEU A 118 8.69 -2.12 -8.84
CA LEU A 118 8.73 -1.10 -9.86
C LEU A 118 9.11 -1.68 -11.22
N SER A 119 10.03 -2.62 -11.22
CA SER A 119 10.45 -3.24 -12.47
C SER A 119 9.38 -4.15 -13.07
N GLN A 120 8.38 -4.52 -12.28
CA GLN A 120 7.31 -5.41 -12.73
C GLN A 120 6.01 -4.67 -13.05
N LYS A 121 6.04 -3.34 -13.06
CA LYS A 121 4.80 -2.58 -13.22
C LYS A 121 4.04 -2.92 -14.49
N ASP A 122 4.75 -3.08 -15.60
CA ASP A 122 4.07 -3.40 -16.86
C ASP A 122 3.40 -4.76 -16.79
N TYR A 123 4.07 -5.71 -16.17
CA TYR A 123 3.50 -7.04 -16.02
C TYR A 123 2.26 -6.99 -15.13
N LEU A 124 2.34 -6.23 -14.04
CA LEU A 124 1.20 -6.11 -13.13
C LEU A 124 0.04 -5.41 -13.80
N MET A 125 0.31 -4.40 -14.62
CA MET A 125 -0.75 -3.72 -15.35
C MET A 125 -1.43 -4.64 -16.35
N ALA A 126 -0.65 -5.50 -16.98
CA ALA A 126 -1.23 -6.44 -17.93
C ALA A 126 -2.19 -7.39 -17.21
N LYS A 127 -1.83 -7.81 -16.00
CA LYS A 127 -2.72 -8.66 -15.22
C LYS A 127 -4.01 -7.95 -14.86
N VAL A 128 -3.91 -6.70 -14.46
CA VAL A 128 -5.08 -5.91 -14.14
C VAL A 128 -5.97 -5.77 -15.37
N GLY A 129 -5.36 -5.48 -16.52
CA GLY A 129 -6.12 -5.32 -17.74
C GLY A 129 -6.90 -6.56 -18.14
N VAL A 130 -6.31 -7.72 -17.92
CA VAL A 130 -6.98 -8.97 -18.28
C VAL A 130 -8.14 -9.25 -17.34
N THR A 131 -7.98 -8.99 -16.06
CA THR A 131 -9.00 -9.32 -15.08
C THR A 131 -10.01 -8.22 -14.85
N GLY A 132 -9.75 -7.02 -15.37
CA GLY A 132 -10.63 -5.90 -15.15
C GLY A 132 -10.23 -5.10 -13.93
N ILE A 133 -10.69 -3.86 -13.89
CA ILE A 133 -10.27 -2.94 -12.86
C ILE A 133 -10.64 -3.41 -11.47
N GLY A 134 -11.86 -3.83 -11.30
CA GLY A 134 -12.31 -4.20 -9.97
C GLY A 134 -11.66 -5.45 -9.44
N ALA A 135 -11.11 -6.27 -10.30
CA ALA A 135 -10.54 -7.55 -9.92
C ALA A 135 -9.03 -7.52 -9.91
N GLY A 136 -8.43 -6.38 -10.20
CA GLY A 136 -6.99 -6.32 -10.29
C GLY A 136 -6.32 -6.69 -8.98
N LYS A 137 -5.48 -7.64 -9.03
CA LYS A 137 -4.76 -7.99 -7.85
C LYS A 137 -3.96 -9.20 -8.10
#